data_f03183dd3486c9930206714b5bbb0fed
#
_entry.id   f03183dd3486c9930206714b5bbb0fed
#
_cell.length_a   1.000
_cell.length_b   1.000
_cell.length_c   1.000
_cell.angle_alpha   90.00
_cell.angle_beta   90.00
_cell.angle_gamma   90.00
#
_symmetry.space_group_name_H-M   'P 1'
#
loop_
_entity.id
_entity.type
_entity.pdbx_description
1 polymer ?
#
loop_
_entity_poly.entity_id
_entity_poly.type
_entity_poly.pdbx_seq_one_letter_code
_entity_poly.pdbx_strand_id
1 'polypeptide(L)'
;MTDTTAGHGTDRRRLLAEAAISTLARAGMRGLTHRAVDETAGLPPGSCSYYFRTRQALLQAAVERLAETDLAEMAERPPLDHPATLADIAERAAGLIAHMTTAGRERVLARYELVLEATRRPELKDVLEAAADRHRALIEGILAAAGAPVAAGRAPALVACLDGLLHEQVVGTADLTPLELRRTVSTLLESFTAPR
;
A
#
# COMPACT_ATOMS: atom_id res chain seq x y z
N MET A 1 -6.11 -37.77 -2.33
CA MET A 1 -4.70 -37.33 -2.19
C MET A 1 -4.36 -36.33 -3.29
N THR A 2 -4.98 -35.14 -3.34
CA THR A 2 -4.86 -34.19 -4.48
C THR A 2 -5.03 -32.73 -4.02
N ASP A 3 -4.42 -32.28 -2.89
CA ASP A 3 -4.57 -30.87 -2.49
C ASP A 3 -3.26 -30.19 -2.05
N THR A 4 -2.13 -30.89 -2.07
CA THR A 4 -0.85 -30.33 -1.58
C THR A 4 -0.12 -29.51 -2.65
N THR A 5 -0.40 -29.71 -3.93
CA THR A 5 0.34 -29.10 -5.06
C THR A 5 -0.14 -27.68 -5.38
N ALA A 6 -1.44 -27.43 -5.22
CA ALA A 6 -2.04 -26.12 -5.48
C ALA A 6 -1.59 -25.07 -4.44
N GLY A 7 -1.50 -25.45 -3.17
CA GLY A 7 -1.02 -24.58 -2.08
C GLY A 7 0.43 -24.13 -2.29
N HIS A 8 1.32 -25.06 -2.65
CA HIS A 8 2.73 -24.73 -2.91
C HIS A 8 2.95 -23.74 -4.07
N GLY A 9 2.11 -23.81 -5.11
CA GLY A 9 2.18 -22.88 -6.24
C GLY A 9 1.79 -21.45 -5.85
N THR A 10 0.74 -21.30 -5.06
CA THR A 10 0.25 -20.01 -4.55
C THR A 10 1.27 -19.38 -3.60
N ASP A 11 1.83 -20.14 -2.66
CA ASP A 11 2.86 -19.67 -1.73
C ASP A 11 4.12 -19.20 -2.46
N ARG A 12 4.54 -19.92 -3.50
CA ARG A 12 5.70 -19.53 -4.33
C ARG A 12 5.46 -18.25 -5.11
N ARG A 13 4.26 -18.08 -5.69
CA ARG A 13 3.91 -16.83 -6.38
C ARG A 13 3.94 -15.64 -5.42
N ARG A 14 3.39 -15.83 -4.20
CA ARG A 14 3.39 -14.81 -3.16
C ARG A 14 4.81 -14.43 -2.72
N LEU A 15 5.65 -15.41 -2.45
CA LEU A 15 7.06 -15.21 -2.09
C LEU A 15 7.81 -14.41 -3.16
N LEU A 16 7.61 -14.73 -4.43
CA LEU A 16 8.25 -14.04 -5.56
C LEU A 16 7.70 -12.61 -5.73
N ALA A 17 6.41 -12.37 -5.49
CA ALA A 17 5.84 -11.03 -5.51
C ALA A 17 6.41 -10.15 -4.36
N GLU A 18 6.58 -10.71 -3.16
CA GLU A 18 7.24 -10.05 -2.04
C GLU A 18 8.72 -9.74 -2.34
N ALA A 19 9.44 -10.69 -2.93
CA ALA A 19 10.81 -10.48 -3.37
C ALA A 19 10.93 -9.40 -4.47
N ALA A 20 9.93 -9.30 -5.36
CA ALA A 20 9.87 -8.23 -6.35
C ALA A 20 9.67 -6.86 -5.69
N ILE A 21 8.83 -6.76 -4.67
CA ILE A 21 8.62 -5.53 -3.87
C ILE A 21 9.94 -5.12 -3.20
N SER A 22 10.62 -6.02 -2.51
CA SER A 22 11.91 -5.73 -1.89
C SER A 22 12.99 -5.35 -2.91
N THR A 23 13.00 -5.98 -4.09
CA THR A 23 13.92 -5.65 -5.19
C THR A 23 13.65 -4.24 -5.73
N LEU A 24 12.37 -3.88 -5.93
CA LEU A 24 11.98 -2.53 -6.34
C LEU A 24 12.42 -1.48 -5.33
N ALA A 25 12.17 -1.72 -4.05
CA ALA A 25 12.53 -0.78 -3.00
C ALA A 25 14.03 -0.50 -2.91
N ARG A 26 14.87 -1.51 -3.13
CA ARG A 26 16.33 -1.42 -3.00
C ARG A 26 17.05 -0.97 -4.27
N ALA A 27 16.59 -1.42 -5.43
CA ALA A 27 17.28 -1.26 -6.70
C ALA A 27 16.48 -0.52 -7.78
N GLY A 28 15.27 -0.07 -7.45
CA GLY A 28 14.38 0.63 -8.35
C GLY A 28 13.91 -0.23 -9.52
N MET A 29 13.18 0.41 -10.43
CA MET A 29 12.64 -0.26 -11.61
C MET A 29 13.71 -0.87 -12.53
N ARG A 30 14.91 -0.27 -12.60
CA ARG A 30 16.02 -0.79 -13.44
C ARG A 30 16.62 -2.07 -12.84
N GLY A 31 16.66 -2.20 -11.52
CA GLY A 31 17.19 -3.37 -10.83
C GLY A 31 16.21 -4.56 -10.83
N LEU A 32 14.92 -4.34 -11.12
CA LEU A 32 13.95 -5.42 -11.15
C LEU A 32 14.16 -6.31 -12.37
N THR A 33 14.80 -7.45 -12.17
CA THR A 33 14.94 -8.53 -13.14
C THR A 33 14.48 -9.85 -12.53
N HIS A 34 14.05 -10.82 -13.34
CA HIS A 34 13.67 -12.15 -12.84
C HIS A 34 14.79 -12.79 -12.01
N ARG A 35 16.04 -12.61 -12.44
CA ARG A 35 17.21 -13.11 -11.72
C ARG A 35 17.39 -12.44 -10.36
N ALA A 36 17.27 -11.10 -10.29
CA ALA A 36 17.38 -10.37 -9.04
C ALA A 36 16.26 -10.76 -8.05
N VAL A 37 15.05 -11.05 -8.57
CA VAL A 37 13.94 -11.56 -7.77
C VAL A 37 14.22 -12.98 -7.26
N ASP A 38 14.76 -13.87 -8.09
CA ASP A 38 15.18 -15.21 -7.64
C ASP A 38 16.21 -15.13 -6.51
N GLU A 39 17.22 -14.29 -6.67
CA GLU A 39 18.26 -14.04 -5.66
C GLU A 39 17.66 -13.48 -4.36
N THR A 40 16.76 -12.51 -4.46
CA THR A 40 16.08 -11.91 -3.29
C THR A 40 15.18 -12.92 -2.58
N ALA A 41 14.49 -13.78 -3.33
CA ALA A 41 13.62 -14.84 -2.78
C ALA A 41 14.40 -16.05 -2.22
N GLY A 42 15.71 -16.13 -2.43
CA GLY A 42 16.50 -17.30 -2.08
C GLY A 42 16.13 -18.55 -2.89
N LEU A 43 15.70 -18.36 -4.13
CA LEU A 43 15.23 -19.44 -5.00
C LEU A 43 16.23 -19.73 -6.14
N PRO A 44 16.21 -20.97 -6.68
CA PRO A 44 17.03 -21.32 -7.84
C PRO A 44 16.76 -20.39 -9.03
N PRO A 45 17.79 -20.07 -9.85
CA PRO A 45 17.62 -19.28 -11.07
C PRO A 45 16.56 -19.86 -11.99
N GLY A 46 15.69 -18.98 -12.53
CA GLY A 46 14.57 -19.37 -13.41
C GLY A 46 13.25 -19.61 -12.69
N SER A 47 13.24 -19.64 -11.34
CA SER A 47 12.00 -19.79 -10.56
C SER A 47 11.00 -18.68 -10.86
N CYS A 48 11.44 -17.42 -10.83
CA CYS A 48 10.59 -16.28 -11.15
C CYS A 48 10.03 -16.36 -12.58
N SER A 49 10.85 -16.72 -13.56
CA SER A 49 10.42 -16.86 -14.96
C SER A 49 9.42 -18.00 -15.18
N TYR A 50 9.46 -19.04 -14.34
CA TYR A 50 8.48 -20.11 -14.36
C TYR A 50 7.08 -19.62 -13.95
N TYR A 51 7.00 -18.82 -12.86
CA TYR A 51 5.73 -18.30 -12.33
C TYR A 51 5.24 -17.03 -13.03
N PHE A 52 6.15 -16.17 -13.46
CA PHE A 52 5.88 -14.87 -14.11
C PHE A 52 6.67 -14.80 -15.42
N ARG A 53 6.03 -15.23 -16.51
CA ARG A 53 6.69 -15.33 -17.84
C ARG A 53 7.05 -13.98 -18.45
N THR A 54 6.43 -12.91 -17.98
CA THR A 54 6.68 -11.54 -18.48
C THR A 54 6.96 -10.61 -17.32
N ARG A 55 7.72 -9.54 -17.59
CA ARG A 55 7.93 -8.45 -16.64
C ARG A 55 6.59 -7.82 -16.19
N GLN A 56 5.65 -7.69 -17.11
CA GLN A 56 4.31 -7.18 -16.81
C GLN A 56 3.59 -8.04 -15.76
N ALA A 57 3.56 -9.36 -15.94
CA ALA A 57 2.94 -10.26 -14.98
C ALA A 57 3.58 -10.17 -13.58
N LEU A 58 4.91 -9.96 -13.52
CA LEU A 58 5.63 -9.76 -12.26
C LEU A 58 5.26 -8.42 -11.59
N LEU A 59 5.20 -7.33 -12.36
CA LEU A 59 4.79 -6.01 -11.86
C LEU A 59 3.35 -6.02 -11.37
N GLN A 60 2.45 -6.63 -12.12
CA GLN A 60 1.05 -6.78 -11.70
C GLN A 60 0.94 -7.56 -10.38
N ALA A 61 1.65 -8.68 -10.25
CA ALA A 61 1.66 -9.45 -9.00
C ALA A 61 2.24 -8.65 -7.82
N ALA A 62 3.23 -7.79 -8.05
CA ALA A 62 3.77 -6.91 -7.01
C ALA A 62 2.72 -5.87 -6.57
N VAL A 63 1.97 -5.25 -7.50
CA VAL A 63 0.88 -4.32 -7.16
C VAL A 63 -0.23 -5.01 -6.37
N GLU A 64 -0.67 -6.18 -6.84
CA GLU A 64 -1.70 -6.97 -6.16
C GLU A 64 -1.26 -7.34 -4.74
N ARG A 65 -0.01 -7.78 -4.58
CA ARG A 65 0.53 -8.15 -3.27
C ARG A 65 0.67 -6.96 -2.32
N LEU A 66 1.09 -5.78 -2.80
CA LEU A 66 1.08 -4.55 -2.00
C LEU A 66 -0.32 -4.25 -1.47
N ALA A 67 -1.32 -4.25 -2.37
CA ALA A 67 -2.70 -3.96 -1.99
C ALA A 67 -3.27 -4.98 -0.98
N GLU A 68 -2.98 -6.27 -1.17
CA GLU A 68 -3.38 -7.33 -0.21
C GLU A 68 -2.76 -7.11 1.16
N THR A 69 -1.46 -6.79 1.21
CA THR A 69 -0.76 -6.59 2.48
C THR A 69 -1.28 -5.37 3.22
N ASP A 70 -1.51 -4.26 2.53
CA ASP A 70 -2.05 -3.05 3.13
C ASP A 70 -3.46 -3.27 3.69
N LEU A 71 -4.32 -3.98 2.96
CA LEU A 71 -5.67 -4.33 3.43
C LEU A 71 -5.63 -5.26 4.64
N ALA A 72 -4.74 -6.25 4.64
CA ALA A 72 -4.57 -7.18 5.76
C ALA A 72 -4.10 -6.43 7.02
N GLU A 73 -3.11 -5.56 6.92
CA GLU A 73 -2.63 -4.75 8.05
C GLU A 73 -3.71 -3.82 8.62
N MET A 74 -4.60 -3.31 7.77
CA MET A 74 -5.74 -2.51 8.23
C MET A 74 -6.78 -3.37 8.95
N ALA A 75 -7.01 -4.61 8.48
CA ALA A 75 -7.97 -5.54 9.07
C ALA A 75 -7.48 -6.14 10.41
N GLU A 76 -6.16 -6.32 10.58
CA GLU A 76 -5.56 -6.87 11.81
C GLU A 76 -5.57 -5.90 12.98
N ARG A 77 -5.94 -4.64 12.78
CA ARG A 77 -5.98 -3.65 13.85
C ARG A 77 -7.09 -3.97 14.84
N PRO A 78 -6.80 -3.94 16.15
CA PRO A 78 -7.81 -4.21 17.17
C PRO A 78 -9.03 -3.30 17.00
N PRO A 79 -10.26 -3.80 17.21
CA PRO A 79 -11.44 -2.96 17.28
C PRO A 79 -11.30 -1.97 18.45
N LEU A 80 -12.04 -0.87 18.39
CA LEU A 80 -12.18 0.04 19.52
C LEU A 80 -13.23 -0.53 20.49
N ASP A 81 -13.04 -0.30 21.78
CA ASP A 81 -13.98 -0.70 22.84
C ASP A 81 -15.24 0.21 22.88
N HIS A 82 -15.29 1.21 22.03
CA HIS A 82 -16.37 2.19 21.87
C HIS A 82 -16.58 2.51 20.38
N PRO A 83 -17.71 3.13 20.00
CA PRO A 83 -17.92 3.62 18.64
C PRO A 83 -16.79 4.57 18.22
N ALA A 84 -16.19 4.32 17.04
CA ALA A 84 -15.07 5.11 16.52
C ALA A 84 -15.45 6.58 16.39
N THR A 85 -14.56 7.46 16.85
CA THR A 85 -14.65 8.90 16.62
C THR A 85 -13.68 9.33 15.54
N LEU A 86 -13.84 10.55 15.03
CA LEU A 86 -12.89 11.13 14.07
C LEU A 86 -11.49 11.25 14.67
N ALA A 87 -11.37 11.51 15.97
CA ALA A 87 -10.08 11.56 16.67
C ALA A 87 -9.39 10.19 16.70
N ASP A 88 -10.15 9.11 16.94
CA ASP A 88 -9.61 7.73 16.89
C ASP A 88 -9.12 7.37 15.50
N ILE A 89 -9.84 7.78 14.46
CA ILE A 89 -9.43 7.58 13.06
C ILE A 89 -8.16 8.36 12.76
N ALA A 90 -8.05 9.61 13.22
CA ALA A 90 -6.85 10.43 13.06
C ALA A 90 -5.64 9.79 13.74
N GLU A 91 -5.79 9.27 14.96
CA GLU A 91 -4.73 8.55 15.68
C GLU A 91 -4.29 7.30 14.92
N ARG A 92 -5.26 6.49 14.46
CA ARG A 92 -4.96 5.27 13.69
C ARG A 92 -4.29 5.57 12.34
N ALA A 93 -4.74 6.61 11.64
CA ALA A 93 -4.16 7.03 10.37
C ALA A 93 -2.74 7.57 10.55
N ALA A 94 -2.50 8.39 11.58
CA ALA A 94 -1.15 8.87 11.92
C ALA A 94 -0.23 7.71 12.29
N GLY A 95 -0.69 6.76 13.10
CA GLY A 95 0.05 5.55 13.45
C GLY A 95 0.35 4.67 12.23
N LEU A 96 -0.55 4.60 11.24
CA LEU A 96 -0.30 3.90 9.99
C LEU A 96 0.78 4.60 9.17
N ILE A 97 0.72 5.91 9.01
CA ILE A 97 1.76 6.68 8.31
C ILE A 97 3.12 6.47 9.00
N ALA A 98 3.20 6.59 10.32
CA ALA A 98 4.43 6.34 11.07
C ALA A 98 4.97 4.91 10.88
N HIS A 99 4.11 3.89 10.84
CA HIS A 99 4.49 2.52 10.53
C HIS A 99 5.03 2.40 9.10
N MET A 100 4.36 3.03 8.13
CA MET A 100 4.76 3.02 6.72
C MET A 100 6.10 3.72 6.46
N THR A 101 6.50 4.66 7.32
CA THR A 101 7.82 5.34 7.20
C THR A 101 8.96 4.53 7.82
N THR A 102 8.64 3.51 8.61
CA THR A 102 9.61 2.64 9.31
C THR A 102 9.54 1.21 8.79
N ALA A 103 8.79 0.33 9.42
CA ALA A 103 8.69 -1.09 9.06
C ALA A 103 8.08 -1.32 7.68
N GLY A 104 7.16 -0.46 7.24
CA GLY A 104 6.53 -0.50 5.90
C GLY A 104 7.30 0.22 4.81
N ARG A 105 8.45 0.85 5.11
CA ARG A 105 9.15 1.77 4.19
C ARG A 105 9.51 1.14 2.84
N GLU A 106 9.95 -0.10 2.82
CA GLU A 106 10.23 -0.81 1.55
C GLU A 106 9.00 -0.87 0.65
N ARG A 107 7.82 -1.16 1.21
CA ARG A 107 6.58 -1.23 0.44
C ARG A 107 6.18 0.14 -0.15
N VAL A 108 6.37 1.20 0.60
CA VAL A 108 6.10 2.57 0.12
C VAL A 108 7.01 2.94 -1.03
N LEU A 109 8.32 2.68 -0.91
CA LEU A 109 9.29 2.93 -1.98
C LEU A 109 8.95 2.12 -3.24
N ALA A 110 8.64 0.83 -3.11
CA ALA A 110 8.23 -0.02 -4.22
C ALA A 110 6.94 0.50 -4.89
N ARG A 111 5.98 0.98 -4.10
CA ARG A 111 4.75 1.60 -4.61
C ARG A 111 5.04 2.83 -5.45
N TYR A 112 5.90 3.73 -5.00
CA TYR A 112 6.27 4.91 -5.77
C TYR A 112 6.97 4.57 -7.08
N GLU A 113 7.86 3.57 -7.09
CA GLU A 113 8.47 3.05 -8.32
C GLU A 113 7.39 2.54 -9.31
N LEU A 114 6.40 1.79 -8.82
CA LEU A 114 5.31 1.24 -9.63
C LEU A 114 4.38 2.34 -10.18
N VAL A 115 4.03 3.33 -9.34
CA VAL A 115 3.19 4.47 -9.75
C VAL A 115 3.88 5.29 -10.85
N LEU A 116 5.18 5.56 -10.70
CA LEU A 116 5.96 6.27 -11.73
C LEU A 116 6.09 5.45 -13.02
N GLU A 117 6.25 4.13 -12.92
CA GLU A 117 6.30 3.27 -14.11
C GLU A 117 4.96 3.20 -14.84
N ALA A 118 3.84 3.28 -14.13
CA ALA A 118 2.50 3.29 -14.72
C ALA A 118 2.26 4.50 -15.63
N THR A 119 2.97 5.61 -15.46
CA THR A 119 2.92 6.74 -16.38
C THR A 119 3.41 6.38 -17.79
N ARG A 120 4.16 5.27 -17.93
CA ARG A 120 4.75 4.77 -19.18
C ARG A 120 4.13 3.44 -19.63
N ARG A 121 3.29 2.81 -18.79
CA ARG A 121 2.68 1.48 -19.01
C ARG A 121 1.20 1.51 -18.68
N PRO A 122 0.33 1.72 -19.70
CA PRO A 122 -1.11 1.77 -19.48
C PRO A 122 -1.68 0.53 -18.77
N GLU A 123 -1.16 -0.65 -19.10
CA GLU A 123 -1.58 -1.93 -18.51
C GLU A 123 -1.29 -2.03 -16.99
N LEU A 124 -0.31 -1.29 -16.48
CA LEU A 124 -0.03 -1.21 -15.04
C LEU A 124 -0.93 -0.17 -14.35
N LYS A 125 -1.32 0.86 -15.10
CA LYS A 125 -2.20 1.91 -14.62
C LYS A 125 -3.55 1.36 -14.16
N ASP A 126 -4.17 0.50 -14.96
CA ASP A 126 -5.49 -0.08 -14.65
C ASP A 126 -5.47 -0.87 -13.33
N VAL A 127 -4.40 -1.64 -13.09
CA VAL A 127 -4.23 -2.42 -11.86
C VAL A 127 -4.04 -1.51 -10.65
N LEU A 128 -3.25 -0.44 -10.78
CA LEU A 128 -3.03 0.55 -9.72
C LEU A 128 -4.30 1.36 -9.44
N GLU A 129 -5.06 1.75 -10.46
CA GLU A 129 -6.34 2.44 -10.30
C GLU A 129 -7.35 1.59 -9.53
N ALA A 130 -7.48 0.30 -9.89
CA ALA A 130 -8.35 -0.63 -9.18
C ALA A 130 -7.92 -0.82 -7.70
N ALA A 131 -6.62 -0.83 -7.41
CA ALA A 131 -6.11 -0.87 -6.04
C ALA A 131 -6.43 0.42 -5.27
N ALA A 132 -6.24 1.58 -5.91
CA ALA A 132 -6.54 2.89 -5.32
C ALA A 132 -8.04 3.07 -5.05
N ASP A 133 -8.91 2.57 -5.93
CA ASP A 133 -10.36 2.62 -5.72
C ASP A 133 -10.80 1.83 -4.50
N ARG A 134 -10.25 0.62 -4.32
CA ARG A 134 -10.51 -0.20 -3.11
C ARG A 134 -10.07 0.52 -1.84
N HIS A 135 -8.91 1.17 -1.88
CA HIS A 135 -8.38 1.94 -0.75
C HIS A 135 -9.29 3.14 -0.40
N ARG A 136 -9.73 3.90 -1.42
CA ARG A 136 -10.65 5.02 -1.24
C ARG A 136 -11.97 4.57 -0.64
N ALA A 137 -12.57 3.52 -1.19
CA ALA A 137 -13.84 2.97 -0.69
C ALA A 137 -13.74 2.54 0.78
N LEU A 138 -12.61 1.95 1.18
CA LEU A 138 -12.38 1.55 2.57
C LEU A 138 -12.27 2.77 3.50
N ILE A 139 -11.52 3.80 3.11
CA ILE A 139 -11.39 5.04 3.90
C ILE A 139 -12.76 5.73 4.05
N GLU A 140 -13.52 5.85 2.97
CA GLU A 140 -14.89 6.42 3.00
C GLU A 140 -15.80 5.62 3.94
N GLY A 141 -15.75 4.29 3.88
CA GLY A 141 -16.53 3.41 4.76
C GLY A 141 -16.16 3.58 6.24
N ILE A 142 -14.88 3.66 6.58
CA ILE A 142 -14.39 3.87 7.94
C ILE A 142 -14.87 5.22 8.49
N LEU A 143 -14.74 6.29 7.71
CA LEU A 143 -15.16 7.63 8.11
C LEU A 143 -16.69 7.73 8.25
N ALA A 144 -17.44 7.13 7.33
CA ALA A 144 -18.90 7.08 7.43
C ALA A 144 -19.37 6.32 8.68
N ALA A 145 -18.75 5.18 9.00
CA ALA A 145 -19.06 4.41 10.20
C ALA A 145 -18.78 5.18 11.50
N ALA A 146 -17.82 6.11 11.50
CA ALA A 146 -17.53 7.00 12.61
C ALA A 146 -18.44 8.26 12.65
N GLY A 147 -19.48 8.33 11.80
CA GLY A 147 -20.39 9.47 11.72
C GLY A 147 -19.74 10.74 11.15
N ALA A 148 -18.65 10.60 10.42
CA ALA A 148 -17.92 11.69 9.77
C ALA A 148 -17.72 11.37 8.26
N PRO A 149 -18.80 11.25 7.46
CA PRO A 149 -18.67 10.90 6.05
C PRO A 149 -17.88 11.96 5.28
N VAL A 150 -17.07 11.51 4.36
CA VAL A 150 -16.35 12.42 3.46
C VAL A 150 -17.36 13.18 2.60
N ALA A 151 -17.18 14.50 2.47
CA ALA A 151 -18.03 15.31 1.61
C ALA A 151 -17.94 14.81 0.15
N ALA A 152 -19.09 14.81 -0.54
CA ALA A 152 -19.23 14.23 -1.88
C ALA A 152 -18.13 14.69 -2.85
N GLY A 153 -17.47 13.73 -3.52
CA GLY A 153 -16.42 13.97 -4.49
C GLY A 153 -15.06 14.40 -3.92
N ARG A 154 -14.87 14.45 -2.57
CA ARG A 154 -13.62 14.91 -1.96
C ARG A 154 -12.67 13.78 -1.52
N ALA A 155 -13.12 12.53 -1.55
CA ALA A 155 -12.29 11.40 -1.14
C ALA A 155 -10.96 11.27 -1.92
N PRO A 156 -10.90 11.46 -3.24
CA PRO A 156 -9.62 11.44 -3.96
C PRO A 156 -8.64 12.50 -3.45
N ALA A 157 -9.13 13.70 -3.13
CA ALA A 157 -8.28 14.77 -2.62
C ALA A 157 -7.80 14.50 -1.19
N LEU A 158 -8.64 13.93 -0.33
CA LEU A 158 -8.22 13.49 1.01
C LEU A 158 -7.11 12.45 0.92
N VAL A 159 -7.29 11.41 0.10
CA VAL A 159 -6.27 10.36 -0.09
C VAL A 159 -4.97 10.96 -0.64
N ALA A 160 -5.04 11.87 -1.62
CA ALA A 160 -3.86 12.55 -2.16
C ALA A 160 -3.12 13.39 -1.09
N CYS A 161 -3.83 14.05 -0.18
CA CYS A 161 -3.21 14.79 0.92
C CYS A 161 -2.50 13.85 1.92
N LEU A 162 -3.13 12.71 2.26
CA LEU A 162 -2.52 11.71 3.15
C LEU A 162 -1.31 11.04 2.50
N ASP A 163 -1.38 10.73 1.20
CA ASP A 163 -0.24 10.19 0.45
C ASP A 163 0.90 11.21 0.32
N GLY A 164 0.59 12.49 0.08
CA GLY A 164 1.57 13.57 0.10
C GLY A 164 2.30 13.68 1.45
N LEU A 165 1.55 13.57 2.56
CA LEU A 165 2.13 13.57 3.90
C LEU A 165 3.04 12.35 4.14
N LEU A 166 2.63 11.18 3.69
CA LEU A 166 3.45 9.96 3.73
C LEU A 166 4.72 10.12 2.88
N HIS A 167 4.60 10.70 1.67
CA HIS A 167 5.73 10.94 0.78
C HIS A 167 6.78 11.82 1.46
N GLU A 168 6.39 12.98 2.01
CA GLU A 168 7.30 13.90 2.69
C GLU A 168 8.06 13.23 3.84
N GLN A 169 7.37 12.38 4.62
CA GLN A 169 7.98 11.61 5.71
C GLN A 169 8.97 10.54 5.19
N VAL A 170 8.67 9.87 4.07
CA VAL A 170 9.53 8.81 3.51
C VAL A 170 10.77 9.40 2.83
N VAL A 171 10.62 10.52 2.13
CA VAL A 171 11.72 11.21 1.43
C VAL A 171 12.61 11.99 2.42
N GLY A 172 12.09 12.28 3.62
CA GLY A 172 12.85 12.97 4.67
C GLY A 172 12.93 14.48 4.47
N THR A 173 11.96 15.08 3.75
CA THR A 173 11.84 16.53 3.60
C THR A 173 11.01 17.16 4.72
N ALA A 174 10.21 16.34 5.42
CA ALA A 174 9.50 16.68 6.66
C ALA A 174 9.83 15.64 7.73
N ASP A 175 10.18 16.11 8.92
CA ASP A 175 10.45 15.25 10.10
C ASP A 175 9.43 15.63 11.19
N LEU A 176 8.17 15.25 10.96
CA LEU A 176 7.10 15.52 11.90
C LEU A 176 7.21 14.56 13.09
N THR A 177 7.15 15.11 14.29
CA THR A 177 6.98 14.30 15.49
C THR A 177 5.64 13.56 15.45
N PRO A 178 5.48 12.45 16.19
CA PRO A 178 4.20 11.72 16.24
C PRO A 178 3.00 12.62 16.60
N LEU A 179 3.20 13.62 17.47
CA LEU A 179 2.16 14.56 17.86
C LEU A 179 1.78 15.51 16.71
N GLU A 180 2.76 16.05 15.99
CA GLU A 180 2.53 16.92 14.84
C GLU A 180 1.85 16.16 13.70
N LEU A 181 2.31 14.95 13.42
CA LEU A 181 1.69 14.06 12.43
C LEU A 181 0.21 13.82 12.75
N ARG A 182 -0.12 13.45 14.00
CA ARG A 182 -1.49 13.28 14.44
C ARG A 182 -2.34 14.54 14.27
N ARG A 183 -1.82 15.71 14.69
CA ARG A 183 -2.52 16.99 14.54
C ARG A 183 -2.79 17.32 13.08
N THR A 184 -1.81 17.12 12.21
CA THR A 184 -1.95 17.36 10.76
C THR A 184 -3.00 16.44 10.15
N VAL A 185 -2.98 15.15 10.49
CA VAL A 185 -3.99 14.19 10.02
C VAL A 185 -5.38 14.55 10.53
N SER A 186 -5.54 14.94 11.81
CA SER A 186 -6.82 15.39 12.37
C SER A 186 -7.39 16.59 11.58
N THR A 187 -6.57 17.60 11.34
CA THR A 187 -6.96 18.79 10.58
C THR A 187 -7.37 18.43 9.14
N LEU A 188 -6.66 17.53 8.49
CA LEU A 188 -7.04 17.03 7.16
C LEU A 188 -8.41 16.35 7.20
N LEU A 189 -8.61 15.39 8.10
CA LEU A 189 -9.88 14.66 8.21
C LEU A 189 -11.05 15.62 8.48
N GLU A 190 -10.90 16.55 9.43
CA GLU A 190 -11.90 17.57 9.75
C GLU A 190 -12.26 18.43 8.53
N SER A 191 -11.26 18.79 7.70
CA SER A 191 -11.45 19.63 6.52
C SER A 191 -12.18 18.93 5.38
N PHE A 192 -12.14 17.60 5.32
CA PHE A 192 -12.70 16.79 4.23
C PHE A 192 -14.03 16.11 4.61
N THR A 193 -14.36 16.02 5.89
CA THR A 193 -15.62 15.45 6.33
C THR A 193 -16.76 16.47 6.26
N ALA A 194 -17.98 15.99 6.04
CA ALA A 194 -19.16 16.86 6.04
C ALA A 194 -19.43 17.37 7.47
N PRO A 195 -19.82 18.63 7.63
CA PRO A 195 -20.29 19.11 8.93
C PRO A 195 -21.53 18.29 9.37
N ARG A 196 -21.59 18.02 10.68
CA ARG A 196 -22.74 17.33 11.30
C ARG A 196 -23.99 18.19 11.25
#